data_8d29912eceeb077b2bca555bbbfad6a7
#
_entry.id   8d29912eceeb077b2bca555bbbfad6a7
#
_cell.length_a   1.000
_cell.length_b   1.000
_cell.length_c   1.000
_cell.angle_alpha   90.00
_cell.angle_beta   90.00
_cell.angle_gamma   90.00
#
_symmetry.space_group_name_H-M   'P 1'
#
loop_
_entity.id
_entity.type
_entity.pdbx_description
1 polymer ?
#
loop_
_entity_poly.entity_id
_entity_poly.type
_entity_poly.pdbx_seq_one_letter_code
_entity_poly.pdbx_strand_id
1 'polypeptide(L)'
;VVGTFTRGESVAEVPCLTGGIYPVSAETVTDARLLAVSSSSFATLTRSHPEICLQMVASISLHLKELVDQIEELKARTGPQRLANFLAGLAPVSRGPCTIALPYEKLLIAGRLGMKPESLSRAFQRLQGVGVRIHHDTVAVSDVARLAEFAGRERLMAGRCPLLRTGCRPG
;
A
#
# COMPACT_ATOMS: atom_id res chain seq x y z
N VAL A 1 -0.88 -9.60 -8.34
CA VAL A 1 -0.89 -9.32 -6.90
C VAL A 1 -2.15 -8.54 -6.58
N VAL A 2 -2.99 -9.10 -5.71
CA VAL A 2 -4.26 -8.45 -5.30
C VAL A 2 -4.02 -7.49 -4.13
N GLY A 3 -3.14 -7.85 -3.20
CA GLY A 3 -2.79 -7.02 -2.06
C GLY A 3 -1.48 -7.47 -1.41
N THR A 4 -0.90 -6.61 -0.60
CA THR A 4 0.26 -6.91 0.25
C THR A 4 -0.11 -6.53 1.67
N PHE A 5 0.24 -7.38 2.63
CA PHE A 5 -0.09 -7.22 4.04
C PHE A 5 1.19 -7.07 4.86
N THR A 6 1.13 -6.28 5.90
CA THR A 6 2.25 -5.99 6.80
C THR A 6 1.91 -6.32 8.25
N ARG A 7 2.84 -6.03 9.16
CA ARG A 7 2.66 -6.32 10.57
C ARG A 7 1.41 -5.64 11.15
N GLY A 8 0.58 -6.42 11.84
CA GLY A 8 -0.63 -5.95 12.51
C GLY A 8 -1.88 -5.95 11.64
N GLU A 9 -1.75 -6.33 10.37
CA GLU A 9 -2.88 -6.48 9.46
C GLU A 9 -3.42 -7.90 9.50
N SER A 10 -4.74 -8.03 9.30
CA SER A 10 -5.41 -9.31 9.17
C SER A 10 -5.58 -9.67 7.68
N VAL A 11 -5.60 -10.96 7.40
CA VAL A 11 -5.74 -11.50 6.04
C VAL A 11 -6.75 -12.64 6.03
N ALA A 12 -7.52 -12.72 4.96
CA ALA A 12 -8.46 -13.82 4.72
C ALA A 12 -9.67 -13.87 5.69
N GLU A 13 -10.17 -12.73 6.14
CA GLU A 13 -11.31 -12.63 7.05
C GLU A 13 -12.64 -13.06 6.39
N VAL A 14 -12.80 -12.72 5.10
CA VAL A 14 -14.07 -12.94 4.38
C VAL A 14 -14.49 -14.39 4.40
N PRO A 15 -13.68 -15.39 4.01
CA PRO A 15 -14.05 -16.80 4.11
C PRO A 15 -14.32 -17.25 5.54
N CYS A 16 -13.62 -16.69 6.52
CA CYS A 16 -13.86 -16.98 7.93
C CYS A 16 -15.26 -16.55 8.39
N LEU A 17 -15.74 -15.41 7.90
CA LEU A 17 -17.04 -14.84 8.26
C LEU A 17 -18.20 -15.42 7.44
N THR A 18 -17.96 -15.78 6.18
CA THR A 18 -19.00 -16.23 5.25
C THR A 18 -19.07 -17.73 5.09
N GLY A 19 -18.13 -18.49 5.65
CA GLY A 19 -18.04 -19.95 5.47
C GLY A 19 -17.61 -20.37 4.05
N GLY A 20 -17.01 -19.44 3.28
CA GLY A 20 -16.65 -19.65 1.88
C GLY A 20 -15.26 -20.29 1.68
N ILE A 21 -14.90 -20.46 0.44
CA ILE A 21 -13.58 -20.93 0.00
C ILE A 21 -12.65 -19.73 -0.18
N TYR A 22 -11.37 -19.91 0.11
CA TYR A 22 -10.35 -18.89 -0.17
C TYR A 22 -10.16 -18.73 -1.69
N PRO A 23 -10.49 -17.58 -2.28
CA PRO A 23 -10.48 -17.40 -3.73
C PRO A 23 -9.08 -17.14 -4.28
N VAL A 24 -8.09 -16.91 -3.42
CA VAL A 24 -6.71 -16.57 -3.77
C VAL A 24 -5.72 -17.31 -2.88
N SER A 25 -4.51 -17.49 -3.37
CA SER A 25 -3.37 -17.97 -2.58
C SER A 25 -2.63 -16.80 -1.94
N ALA A 26 -2.02 -17.03 -0.79
CA ALA A 26 -1.12 -16.10 -0.12
C ALA A 26 0.29 -16.69 -0.07
N GLU A 27 1.28 -15.83 -0.26
CA GLU A 27 2.71 -16.18 -0.22
C GLU A 27 3.46 -15.13 0.59
N THR A 28 4.39 -15.57 1.45
CA THR A 28 5.24 -14.65 2.21
C THR A 28 6.35 -14.11 1.34
N VAL A 29 6.57 -12.81 1.36
CA VAL A 29 7.65 -12.12 0.61
C VAL A 29 8.94 -12.07 1.43
N THR A 30 8.80 -12.11 2.76
CA THR A 30 9.90 -12.16 3.74
C THR A 30 9.54 -13.18 4.82
N ASP A 31 10.49 -13.49 5.69
CA ASP A 31 10.19 -14.28 6.89
C ASP A 31 9.05 -13.65 7.66
N ALA A 32 8.01 -14.45 7.95
CA ALA A 32 6.80 -13.97 8.60
C ALA A 32 6.38 -14.90 9.75
N ARG A 33 5.85 -14.28 10.81
CA ARG A 33 5.19 -14.99 11.91
C ARG A 33 3.70 -14.64 11.89
N LEU A 34 2.87 -15.65 11.72
CA LEU A 34 1.41 -15.50 11.60
C LEU A 34 0.71 -16.08 12.83
N LEU A 35 -0.34 -15.43 13.28
CA LEU A 35 -1.29 -15.97 14.24
C LEU A 35 -2.51 -16.51 13.46
N ALA A 36 -2.70 -17.82 13.49
CA ALA A 36 -3.89 -18.45 12.90
C ALA A 36 -5.01 -18.51 13.95
N VAL A 37 -6.18 -18.00 13.58
CA VAL A 37 -7.39 -18.04 14.43
C VAL A 37 -8.46 -18.85 13.72
N SER A 38 -9.00 -19.89 14.37
CA SER A 38 -10.09 -20.67 13.79
C SER A 38 -11.41 -19.89 13.79
N SER A 39 -12.29 -20.16 12.83
CA SER A 39 -13.60 -19.50 12.75
C SER A 39 -14.44 -19.69 14.01
N SER A 40 -14.35 -20.85 14.66
CA SER A 40 -15.08 -21.13 15.92
C SER A 40 -14.51 -20.32 17.09
N SER A 41 -13.19 -20.25 17.22
CA SER A 41 -12.52 -19.41 18.23
C SER A 41 -12.82 -17.94 18.01
N PHE A 42 -12.81 -17.50 16.76
CA PHE A 42 -13.16 -16.14 16.39
C PHE A 42 -14.61 -15.80 16.75
N ALA A 43 -15.58 -16.67 16.42
CA ALA A 43 -16.99 -16.49 16.77
C ALA A 43 -17.23 -16.44 18.29
N THR A 44 -16.46 -17.18 19.08
CA THR A 44 -16.52 -17.12 20.54
C THR A 44 -15.94 -15.80 21.06
N LEU A 45 -14.79 -15.39 20.51
CA LEU A 45 -14.10 -14.16 20.90
C LEU A 45 -14.96 -12.92 20.64
N THR A 46 -15.61 -12.83 19.48
CA THR A 46 -16.47 -11.69 19.12
C THR A 46 -17.75 -11.58 19.95
N ARG A 47 -18.23 -12.69 20.50
CA ARG A 47 -19.36 -12.66 21.44
C ARG A 47 -18.97 -12.14 22.83
N SER A 48 -17.78 -12.50 23.30
CA SER A 48 -17.28 -12.04 24.62
C SER A 48 -16.64 -10.64 24.54
N HIS A 49 -16.18 -10.20 23.36
CA HIS A 49 -15.48 -8.94 23.13
C HIS A 49 -16.03 -8.24 21.87
N PRO A 50 -17.20 -7.59 21.95
CA PRO A 50 -17.81 -6.90 20.81
C PRO A 50 -16.96 -5.80 20.19
N GLU A 51 -16.06 -5.21 20.96
CA GLU A 51 -15.08 -4.20 20.51
C GLU A 51 -14.16 -4.72 19.40
N ILE A 52 -13.91 -6.03 19.36
CA ILE A 52 -13.10 -6.64 18.28
C ILE A 52 -13.83 -6.52 16.94
N CYS A 53 -15.15 -6.68 16.93
CA CYS A 53 -15.94 -6.48 15.71
C CYS A 53 -15.81 -5.06 15.18
N LEU A 54 -15.84 -4.05 16.05
CA LEU A 54 -15.68 -2.65 15.65
C LEU A 54 -14.29 -2.39 15.07
N GLN A 55 -13.24 -2.95 15.68
CA GLN A 55 -11.88 -2.84 15.16
C GLN A 55 -11.73 -3.52 13.78
N MET A 56 -12.37 -4.67 13.58
CA MET A 56 -12.38 -5.34 12.29
C MET A 56 -13.12 -4.53 11.22
N VAL A 57 -14.28 -3.97 11.55
CA VAL A 57 -15.03 -3.10 10.62
C VAL A 57 -14.18 -1.89 10.24
N ALA A 58 -13.48 -1.29 11.18
CA ALA A 58 -12.55 -0.19 10.91
C ALA A 58 -11.41 -0.62 9.98
N SER A 59 -10.78 -1.77 10.23
CA SER A 59 -9.73 -2.34 9.40
C SER A 59 -10.21 -2.62 7.96
N ILE A 60 -11.37 -3.26 7.81
CA ILE A 60 -11.97 -3.56 6.51
C ILE A 60 -12.32 -2.25 5.77
N SER A 61 -12.81 -1.24 6.47
CA SER A 61 -13.13 0.06 5.89
C SER A 61 -11.90 0.80 5.37
N LEU A 62 -10.78 0.72 6.10
CA LEU A 62 -9.50 1.25 5.63
C LEU A 62 -9.01 0.51 4.38
N HIS A 63 -9.11 -0.81 4.38
CA HIS A 63 -8.75 -1.65 3.23
C HIS A 63 -9.59 -1.33 2.00
N LEU A 64 -10.91 -1.18 2.18
CA LEU A 64 -11.81 -0.76 1.11
C LEU A 64 -11.43 0.60 0.54
N LYS A 65 -11.10 1.55 1.41
CA LYS A 65 -10.62 2.87 0.98
C LYS A 65 -9.35 2.76 0.15
N GLU A 66 -8.38 1.96 0.57
CA GLU A 66 -7.14 1.74 -0.20
C GLU A 66 -7.41 1.15 -1.59
N LEU A 67 -8.35 0.20 -1.70
CA LEU A 67 -8.74 -0.37 -2.98
C LEU A 67 -9.41 0.67 -3.89
N VAL A 68 -10.25 1.53 -3.34
CA VAL A 68 -10.88 2.64 -4.10
C VAL A 68 -9.80 3.60 -4.60
N ASP A 69 -8.87 4.00 -3.73
CA ASP A 69 -7.75 4.89 -4.08
C ASP A 69 -6.88 4.26 -5.21
N GLN A 70 -6.65 2.94 -5.16
CA GLN A 70 -5.94 2.21 -6.22
C GLN A 70 -6.70 2.21 -7.55
N ILE A 71 -8.01 2.01 -7.53
CA ILE A 71 -8.86 2.07 -8.74
C ILE A 71 -8.82 3.48 -9.35
N GLU A 72 -8.90 4.51 -8.53
CA GLU A 72 -8.77 5.89 -8.98
C GLU A 72 -7.40 6.17 -9.59
N GLU A 73 -6.33 5.70 -8.98
CA GLU A 73 -4.97 5.81 -9.52
C GLU A 73 -4.83 5.10 -10.88
N LEU A 74 -5.40 3.91 -11.02
CA LEU A 74 -5.37 3.15 -12.27
C LEU A 74 -6.12 3.87 -13.40
N LYS A 75 -7.21 4.56 -13.09
CA LYS A 75 -8.02 5.30 -14.06
C LYS A 75 -7.46 6.66 -14.41
N ALA A 76 -6.88 7.38 -13.44
CA ALA A 76 -6.49 8.77 -13.58
C ALA A 76 -5.02 8.98 -13.99
N ARG A 77 -4.16 7.97 -13.84
CA ARG A 77 -2.71 8.13 -14.01
C ARG A 77 -2.11 7.17 -15.02
N THR A 78 -1.15 7.67 -15.77
CA THR A 78 -0.29 6.83 -16.63
C THR A 78 0.66 5.96 -15.79
N GLY A 79 1.18 4.88 -16.38
CA GLY A 79 2.15 4.01 -15.70
C GLY A 79 3.33 4.75 -15.05
N PRO A 80 4.04 5.65 -15.76
CA PRO A 80 5.11 6.47 -15.16
C PRO A 80 4.64 7.34 -14.00
N GLN A 81 3.43 7.90 -14.05
CA GLN A 81 2.88 8.70 -12.95
C GLN A 81 2.55 7.85 -11.72
N ARG A 82 2.02 6.63 -11.91
CA ARG A 82 1.81 5.68 -10.80
C ARG A 82 3.12 5.30 -10.13
N LEU A 83 4.16 5.02 -10.93
CA LEU A 83 5.49 4.74 -10.40
C LEU A 83 6.07 5.95 -9.64
N ALA A 84 5.93 7.17 -10.18
CA ALA A 84 6.37 8.38 -9.52
C ALA A 84 5.65 8.60 -8.18
N ASN A 85 4.34 8.36 -8.13
CA ASN A 85 3.55 8.45 -6.90
C ASN A 85 4.00 7.43 -5.85
N PHE A 86 4.24 6.19 -6.27
CA PHE A 86 4.75 5.12 -5.41
C PHE A 86 6.11 5.50 -4.81
N LEU A 87 7.07 5.94 -5.63
CA LEU A 87 8.40 6.36 -5.16
C LEU A 87 8.33 7.58 -4.23
N ALA A 88 7.51 8.58 -4.57
CA ALA A 88 7.32 9.74 -3.71
C ALA A 88 6.69 9.37 -2.35
N GLY A 89 5.86 8.31 -2.31
CA GLY A 89 5.30 7.76 -1.06
C GLY A 89 6.32 7.08 -0.17
N LEU A 90 7.38 6.50 -0.75
CA LEU A 90 8.48 5.85 -0.04
C LEU A 90 9.59 6.83 0.38
N ALA A 91 9.62 8.05 -0.18
CA ALA A 91 10.66 9.01 0.09
C ALA A 91 10.64 9.46 1.57
N PRO A 92 11.78 9.46 2.27
CA PRO A 92 11.88 9.90 3.67
C PRO A 92 11.73 11.42 3.82
N VAL A 93 11.84 12.15 2.72
CA VAL A 93 11.74 13.62 2.65
C VAL A 93 10.69 14.04 1.63
N SER A 94 10.13 15.23 1.76
CA SER A 94 9.13 15.77 0.84
C SER A 94 9.74 16.65 -0.27
N ARG A 95 11.00 17.04 -0.16
CA ARG A 95 11.73 17.90 -1.12
C ARG A 95 13.21 17.56 -1.13
N GLY A 96 13.88 17.90 -2.22
CA GLY A 96 15.32 17.71 -2.38
C GLY A 96 15.72 16.27 -2.74
N PRO A 97 17.02 15.97 -2.75
CA PRO A 97 17.53 14.67 -3.15
C PRO A 97 17.34 13.62 -2.05
N CYS A 98 17.07 12.38 -2.45
CA CYS A 98 17.06 11.24 -1.55
C CYS A 98 17.39 9.93 -2.27
N THR A 99 17.71 8.90 -1.48
CA THR A 99 17.81 7.52 -1.95
C THR A 99 16.73 6.71 -1.26
N ILE A 100 15.98 5.96 -2.06
CA ILE A 100 14.86 5.13 -1.63
C ILE A 100 15.26 3.67 -1.80
N ALA A 101 15.19 2.86 -0.75
CA ALA A 101 15.26 1.41 -0.86
C ALA A 101 13.91 0.89 -1.35
N LEU A 102 13.92 0.04 -2.37
CA LEU A 102 12.70 -0.59 -2.84
C LEU A 102 12.30 -1.69 -1.86
N PRO A 103 11.05 -1.68 -1.35
CA PRO A 103 10.62 -2.63 -0.31
C PRO A 103 10.36 -4.03 -0.87
N TYR A 104 10.30 -4.17 -2.19
CA TYR A 104 9.97 -5.42 -2.89
C TYR A 104 10.76 -5.55 -4.19
N GLU A 105 10.83 -6.78 -4.69
CA GLU A 105 11.33 -7.05 -6.04
C GLU A 105 10.48 -6.32 -7.11
N LYS A 106 11.10 -5.98 -8.23
CA LYS A 106 10.46 -5.25 -9.33
C LYS A 106 9.20 -5.94 -9.86
N LEU A 107 9.15 -7.28 -9.81
CA LEU A 107 7.98 -8.04 -10.23
C LEU A 107 6.76 -7.73 -9.35
N LEU A 108 6.96 -7.68 -8.04
CA LEU A 108 5.90 -7.35 -7.08
C LEU A 108 5.47 -5.89 -7.20
N ILE A 109 6.43 -4.97 -7.41
CA ILE A 109 6.13 -3.55 -7.66
C ILE A 109 5.29 -3.40 -8.93
N ALA A 110 5.63 -4.09 -10.01
CA ALA A 110 4.85 -4.08 -11.24
C ALA A 110 3.41 -4.56 -10.99
N GLY A 111 3.25 -5.68 -10.29
CA GLY A 111 1.94 -6.21 -9.90
C GLY A 111 1.13 -5.22 -9.06
N ARG A 112 1.75 -4.61 -8.04
CA ARG A 112 1.10 -3.60 -7.18
C ARG A 112 0.65 -2.35 -7.95
N LEU A 113 1.42 -1.95 -8.96
CA LEU A 113 1.10 -0.79 -9.79
C LEU A 113 0.19 -1.13 -10.99
N GLY A 114 -0.29 -2.37 -11.10
CA GLY A 114 -1.11 -2.82 -12.22
C GLY A 114 -0.40 -2.71 -13.57
N MET A 115 0.89 -3.08 -13.61
CA MET A 115 1.74 -3.03 -14.80
C MET A 115 2.36 -4.38 -15.10
N LYS A 116 2.68 -4.61 -16.38
CA LYS A 116 3.61 -5.68 -16.78
C LYS A 116 5.04 -5.27 -16.44
N PRO A 117 5.97 -6.23 -16.18
CA PRO A 117 7.38 -5.93 -15.85
C PRO A 117 8.08 -5.04 -16.88
N GLU A 118 7.78 -5.27 -18.19
CA GLU A 118 8.35 -4.47 -19.28
C GLU A 118 7.85 -3.02 -19.23
N SER A 119 6.58 -2.84 -18.86
CA SER A 119 5.96 -1.51 -18.71
C SER A 119 6.55 -0.77 -17.52
N LEU A 120 6.87 -1.47 -16.42
CA LEU A 120 7.58 -0.91 -15.28
C LEU A 120 8.98 -0.43 -15.68
N SER A 121 9.72 -1.26 -16.43
CA SER A 121 11.06 -0.87 -16.93
C SER A 121 11.02 0.38 -17.79
N ARG A 122 10.05 0.48 -18.70
CA ARG A 122 9.82 1.69 -19.50
C ARG A 122 9.42 2.89 -18.65
N ALA A 123 8.64 2.68 -17.59
CA ALA A 123 8.27 3.73 -16.66
C ALA A 123 9.51 4.28 -15.93
N PHE A 124 10.42 3.43 -15.45
CA PHE A 124 11.69 3.85 -14.87
C PHE A 124 12.54 4.66 -15.87
N GLN A 125 12.65 4.20 -17.12
CA GLN A 125 13.37 4.96 -18.16
C GLN A 125 12.78 6.35 -18.35
N ARG A 126 11.44 6.47 -18.37
CA ARG A 126 10.78 7.77 -18.52
C ARG A 126 11.02 8.69 -17.32
N LEU A 127 11.12 8.14 -16.11
CA LEU A 127 11.43 8.93 -14.91
C LEU A 127 12.89 9.41 -14.83
N GLN A 128 13.81 8.87 -15.64
CA GLN A 128 15.16 9.41 -15.74
C GLN A 128 15.16 10.90 -16.14
N GLY A 129 14.20 11.30 -17.01
CA GLY A 129 14.01 12.71 -17.40
C GLY A 129 13.56 13.63 -16.25
N VAL A 130 13.08 13.06 -15.14
CA VAL A 130 12.68 13.79 -13.93
C VAL A 130 13.69 13.63 -12.78
N GLY A 131 14.88 13.04 -13.09
CA GLY A 131 15.96 12.90 -12.14
C GLY A 131 15.89 11.64 -11.26
N VAL A 132 15.19 10.60 -11.71
CA VAL A 132 15.15 9.29 -11.03
C VAL A 132 16.17 8.35 -11.67
N ARG A 133 17.02 7.73 -10.87
CA ARG A 133 17.99 6.71 -11.32
C ARG A 133 17.87 5.46 -10.45
N ILE A 134 17.74 4.30 -11.11
CA ILE A 134 17.65 3.03 -10.42
C ILE A 134 19.03 2.33 -10.40
N HIS A 135 19.38 1.80 -9.24
CA HIS A 135 20.57 0.97 -9.01
C HIS A 135 20.16 -0.26 -8.23
N HIS A 136 20.04 -1.41 -8.90
CA HIS A 136 19.58 -2.68 -8.31
C HIS A 136 18.25 -2.55 -7.56
N ASP A 137 18.30 -2.47 -6.24
CA ASP A 137 17.20 -2.37 -5.28
C ASP A 137 17.01 -0.96 -4.69
N THR A 138 17.83 0.00 -5.12
CA THR A 138 17.76 1.39 -4.67
C THR A 138 17.43 2.34 -5.81
N VAL A 139 16.75 3.43 -5.48
CA VAL A 139 16.38 4.48 -6.41
C VAL A 139 16.87 5.81 -5.89
N ALA A 140 17.79 6.43 -6.62
CA ALA A 140 18.22 7.80 -6.36
C ALA A 140 17.26 8.78 -7.03
N VAL A 141 16.77 9.74 -6.27
CA VAL A 141 15.85 10.80 -6.71
C VAL A 141 16.57 12.14 -6.51
N SER A 142 16.71 12.93 -7.56
CA SER A 142 17.37 14.23 -7.49
C SER A 142 16.55 15.30 -6.78
N ASP A 143 15.22 15.23 -6.88
CA ASP A 143 14.28 16.09 -6.17
C ASP A 143 12.92 15.43 -6.04
N VAL A 144 12.51 15.17 -4.80
CA VAL A 144 11.22 14.54 -4.47
C VAL A 144 10.04 15.46 -4.80
N ALA A 145 10.17 16.79 -4.67
CA ALA A 145 9.10 17.71 -5.00
C ALA A 145 8.77 17.65 -6.51
N ARG A 146 9.80 17.62 -7.36
CA ARG A 146 9.65 17.49 -8.81
C ARG A 146 9.04 16.12 -9.21
N LEU A 147 9.41 15.06 -8.49
CA LEU A 147 8.82 13.74 -8.68
C LEU A 147 7.34 13.72 -8.31
N ALA A 148 6.96 14.36 -7.19
CA ALA A 148 5.59 14.47 -6.73
C ALA A 148 4.72 15.32 -7.68
N GLU A 149 5.28 16.38 -8.24
CA GLU A 149 4.62 17.20 -9.27
C GLU A 149 4.35 16.37 -10.53
N PHE A 150 5.35 15.63 -11.02
CA PHE A 150 5.17 14.70 -12.15
C PHE A 150 4.10 13.64 -11.87
N ALA A 151 3.98 13.16 -10.65
CA ALA A 151 2.94 12.22 -10.23
C ALA A 151 1.54 12.86 -10.19
N GLY A 152 1.41 14.18 -10.30
CA GLY A 152 0.14 14.90 -10.23
C GLY A 152 -0.43 14.97 -8.80
N ARG A 153 0.43 14.98 -7.78
CA ARG A 153 0.03 14.97 -6.35
C ARG A 153 -0.53 16.29 -5.82
N GLU A 154 -0.47 17.37 -6.57
CA GLU A 154 -0.95 18.68 -6.10
C GLU A 154 -2.42 18.70 -5.68
N ARG A 155 -3.26 17.79 -6.21
CA ARG A 155 -4.68 17.70 -5.84
C ARG A 155 -4.97 16.90 -4.56
N LEU A 156 -4.02 16.12 -4.03
CA LEU A 156 -4.26 15.21 -2.89
C LEU A 156 -3.88 15.81 -1.52
N MET A 157 -3.17 16.94 -1.49
CA MET A 157 -2.84 17.63 -0.23
C MET A 157 -4.02 18.38 0.39
N ALA A 158 -5.10 18.62 -0.36
CA ALA A 158 -6.32 19.29 0.13
C ALA A 158 -7.30 18.36 0.87
N GLY A 159 -7.07 17.04 0.87
CA GLY A 159 -8.01 16.04 1.37
C GLY A 159 -7.58 15.26 2.61
N ARG A 160 -6.53 15.67 3.34
CA ARG A 160 -6.23 15.06 4.64
C ARG A 160 -7.25 15.56 5.67
N CYS A 161 -8.23 14.69 5.95
CA CYS A 161 -9.19 14.90 7.04
C CYS A 161 -8.45 15.17 8.37
N PRO A 162 -8.70 16.29 9.06
CA PRO A 162 -8.02 16.66 10.30
C PRO A 162 -8.38 15.79 11.50
N LEU A 163 -9.28 14.82 11.35
CA LEU A 163 -9.94 14.12 12.47
C LEU A 163 -9.13 12.96 13.09
N LEU A 164 -7.91 12.68 12.63
CA LEU A 164 -7.08 11.62 13.24
C LEU A 164 -5.96 12.16 14.14
N ARG A 165 -6.10 13.37 14.68
CA ARG A 165 -5.20 13.93 15.70
C ARG A 165 -5.91 14.12 17.04
N THR A 166 -6.56 13.12 17.57
CA THR A 166 -6.88 13.09 19.00
C THR A 166 -6.19 11.88 19.63
N GLY A 167 -4.97 12.14 20.09
CA GLY A 167 -4.25 11.23 20.95
C GLY A 167 -5.05 10.96 22.22
N CYS A 168 -5.33 9.71 22.47
CA CYS A 168 -5.66 9.24 23.80
C CYS A 168 -4.42 9.42 24.68
N ARG A 169 -4.46 10.35 25.63
CA ARG A 169 -3.50 10.38 26.77
C ARG A 169 -3.95 9.28 27.73
N PRO A 170 -3.04 8.43 28.20
CA PRO A 170 -3.34 7.57 29.33
C PRO A 170 -3.41 8.44 30.60
N GLY A 171 -4.52 8.34 31.33
CA GLY A 171 -4.65 8.72 32.72
C GLY A 171 -4.31 7.52 33.59
#